data_da37d0b7cb86bfb11872a249bb9f8be0
#
_entry.id   da37d0b7cb86bfb11872a249bb9f8be0
#
_cell.length_a   1.000
_cell.length_b   1.000
_cell.length_c   1.000
_cell.angle_alpha   90.00
_cell.angle_beta   90.00
_cell.angle_gamma   90.00
#
_symmetry.space_group_name_H-M   'P 1'
#
loop_
_entity.id
_entity.type
_entity.pdbx_description
1 polymer ?
#
loop_
_entity_poly.entity_id
_entity_poly.type
_entity_poly.pdbx_seq_one_letter_code
_entity_poly.pdbx_strand_id
1 'polypeptide(L)'
;MFEASGGIINFTDEELLFAAFHHDLGKLGDGKEPYYLPQTSEWHQKNKKEYFTHNPKLQYFDVTDRAFWLLNQYGIKYTQKEQLGIHMADGLYNDATKKYFISYNEDFQVKTDLPYILHWADHMSTRIENSEYRKSTGMYDNISENF
;
A
#
# COMPACT_ATOMS: atom_id res chain seq x y z
N MET A 1 -16.20 9.68 -6.01
CA MET A 1 -15.59 10.99 -5.69
C MET A 1 -14.82 11.56 -6.88
N PHE A 2 -13.85 10.87 -7.48
CA PHE A 2 -13.04 11.36 -8.59
C PHE A 2 -13.91 11.80 -9.80
N GLU A 3 -14.79 10.92 -10.32
CA GLU A 3 -15.73 11.26 -11.39
C GLU A 3 -16.71 12.37 -11.00
N ALA A 4 -17.23 12.34 -9.77
CA ALA A 4 -18.13 13.36 -9.28
C ALA A 4 -17.49 14.76 -9.20
N SER A 5 -16.17 14.82 -9.22
CA SER A 5 -15.37 16.07 -9.26
C SER A 5 -14.91 16.43 -10.69
N GLY A 6 -15.40 15.73 -11.72
CA GLY A 6 -15.07 15.98 -13.12
C GLY A 6 -13.87 15.19 -13.66
N GLY A 7 -13.33 14.25 -12.89
CA GLY A 7 -12.28 13.37 -13.35
C GLY A 7 -12.80 12.34 -14.36
N ILE A 8 -11.96 11.97 -15.32
CA ILE A 8 -12.29 10.98 -16.36
C ILE A 8 -11.59 9.68 -16.00
N ILE A 9 -12.36 8.62 -15.76
CA ILE A 9 -11.84 7.28 -15.54
C ILE A 9 -11.29 6.72 -16.87
N ASN A 10 -10.02 6.33 -16.85
CA ASN A 10 -9.31 5.79 -17.99
C ASN A 10 -8.74 4.38 -17.75
N PHE A 11 -9.35 3.65 -16.83
CA PHE A 11 -9.07 2.26 -16.49
C PHE A 11 -10.39 1.53 -16.18
N THR A 12 -10.37 0.20 -16.05
CA THR A 12 -11.55 -0.58 -15.71
C THR A 12 -11.60 -0.89 -14.20
N ASP A 13 -12.80 -1.27 -13.71
CA ASP A 13 -12.99 -1.70 -12.32
C ASP A 13 -12.14 -2.95 -12.01
N GLU A 14 -12.02 -3.87 -12.99
CA GLU A 14 -11.19 -5.06 -12.85
C GLU A 14 -9.71 -4.71 -12.69
N GLU A 15 -9.19 -3.75 -13.47
CA GLU A 15 -7.80 -3.27 -13.34
C GLU A 15 -7.56 -2.65 -11.96
N LEU A 16 -8.51 -1.85 -11.45
CA LEU A 16 -8.41 -1.25 -10.13
C LEU A 16 -8.46 -2.31 -9.02
N LEU A 17 -9.42 -3.22 -9.08
CA LEU A 17 -9.54 -4.31 -8.11
C LEU A 17 -8.32 -5.21 -8.11
N PHE A 18 -7.80 -5.57 -9.29
CA PHE A 18 -6.59 -6.36 -9.40
C PHE A 18 -5.41 -5.67 -8.71
N ALA A 19 -5.17 -4.40 -9.01
CA ALA A 19 -4.08 -3.64 -8.41
C ALA A 19 -4.27 -3.49 -6.89
N ALA A 20 -5.50 -3.20 -6.43
CA ALA A 20 -5.83 -3.06 -5.02
C ALA A 20 -5.61 -4.36 -4.23
N PHE A 21 -5.94 -5.52 -4.80
CA PHE A 21 -5.70 -6.81 -4.15
C PHE A 21 -4.23 -7.20 -4.08
N HIS A 22 -3.42 -6.76 -5.05
CA HIS A 22 -2.06 -7.27 -5.19
C HIS A 22 -0.96 -6.28 -4.78
N HIS A 23 -1.28 -5.00 -4.47
CA HIS A 23 -0.23 -4.05 -4.09
C HIS A 23 0.56 -4.49 -2.85
N ASP A 24 -0.13 -5.11 -1.91
CA ASP A 24 0.44 -5.62 -0.66
C ASP A 24 0.71 -7.15 -0.67
N LEU A 25 0.58 -7.81 -1.81
CA LEU A 25 0.74 -9.26 -1.93
C LEU A 25 2.09 -9.76 -1.37
N GLY A 26 3.14 -8.95 -1.49
CA GLY A 26 4.46 -9.27 -0.95
C GLY A 26 4.49 -9.45 0.57
N LYS A 27 3.50 -8.94 1.30
CA LYS A 27 3.34 -9.12 2.76
C LYS A 27 2.88 -10.55 3.15
N LEU A 28 2.51 -11.38 2.20
CA LEU A 28 2.23 -12.81 2.46
C LEU A 28 3.50 -13.64 2.69
N GLY A 29 4.66 -13.16 2.25
CA GLY A 29 5.90 -13.92 2.29
C GLY A 29 6.25 -14.52 0.93
N ASP A 30 6.85 -15.72 0.89
CA ASP A 30 7.31 -16.38 -0.35
C ASP A 30 6.55 -17.67 -0.70
N GLY A 31 5.47 -17.93 0.01
CA GLY A 31 4.66 -19.16 -0.11
C GLY A 31 5.18 -20.34 0.75
N LYS A 32 6.35 -20.19 1.40
CA LYS A 32 6.91 -21.13 2.36
C LYS A 32 7.07 -20.51 3.73
N GLU A 33 7.61 -19.32 3.77
CA GLU A 33 7.84 -18.55 4.99
C GLU A 33 6.94 -17.30 4.98
N PRO A 34 6.29 -16.95 6.10
CA PRO A 34 5.48 -15.74 6.21
C PRO A 34 6.39 -14.50 6.26
N TYR A 35 5.88 -13.35 5.80
CA TYR A 35 6.61 -12.07 5.85
C TYR A 35 6.80 -11.58 7.29
N TYR A 36 5.76 -11.71 8.12
CA TYR A 36 5.78 -11.29 9.51
C TYR A 36 5.85 -12.48 10.46
N LEU A 37 6.65 -12.32 11.51
CA LEU A 37 6.67 -13.21 12.68
C LEU A 37 6.17 -12.43 13.92
N PRO A 38 5.60 -13.11 14.93
CA PRO A 38 5.29 -12.47 16.20
C PRO A 38 6.53 -11.85 16.82
N GLN A 39 6.41 -10.62 17.29
CA GLN A 39 7.47 -9.94 18.04
C GLN A 39 7.63 -10.58 19.42
N THR A 40 8.82 -11.09 19.72
CA THR A 40 9.13 -11.73 21.01
C THR A 40 9.73 -10.77 22.04
N SER A 41 10.18 -9.58 21.62
CA SER A 41 10.75 -8.59 22.50
C SER A 41 9.64 -7.79 23.20
N GLU A 42 9.50 -7.99 24.51
CA GLU A 42 8.56 -7.21 25.33
C GLU A 42 8.83 -5.70 25.26
N TRP A 43 10.10 -5.31 25.13
CA TRP A 43 10.47 -3.90 25.01
C TRP A 43 9.85 -3.26 23.74
N HIS A 44 9.94 -3.94 22.58
CA HIS A 44 9.35 -3.46 21.34
C HIS A 44 7.82 -3.41 21.44
N GLN A 45 7.20 -4.44 22.03
CA GLN A 45 5.75 -4.46 22.24
C GLN A 45 5.28 -3.33 23.14
N LYS A 46 5.96 -3.09 24.28
CA LYS A 46 5.56 -2.08 25.26
C LYS A 46 5.87 -0.65 24.82
N ASN A 47 7.07 -0.41 24.28
CA ASN A 47 7.54 0.96 24.00
C ASN A 47 7.27 1.42 22.59
N LYS A 48 7.29 0.51 21.61
CA LYS A 48 7.06 0.83 20.20
C LYS A 48 5.70 0.38 19.67
N LYS A 49 4.96 -0.44 20.44
CA LYS A 49 3.70 -1.07 19.99
C LYS A 49 3.87 -1.95 18.75
N GLU A 50 5.06 -2.51 18.59
CA GLU A 50 5.41 -3.42 17.50
C GLU A 50 5.11 -4.86 17.94
N TYR A 51 4.01 -5.42 17.48
CA TYR A 51 3.57 -6.80 17.81
C TYR A 51 4.08 -7.84 16.81
N PHE A 52 4.61 -7.39 15.69
CA PHE A 52 5.17 -8.23 14.62
C PHE A 52 6.55 -7.71 14.20
N THR A 53 7.38 -8.60 13.69
CA THR A 53 8.69 -8.29 13.13
C THR A 53 8.85 -8.95 11.78
N HIS A 54 9.74 -8.40 10.94
CA HIS A 54 10.08 -9.02 9.66
C HIS A 54 10.74 -10.39 9.88
N ASN A 55 10.41 -11.37 9.02
CA ASN A 55 11.01 -12.70 9.06
C ASN A 55 12.42 -12.68 8.44
N PRO A 56 13.47 -12.88 9.23
CA PRO A 56 14.85 -12.83 8.72
C PRO A 56 15.25 -14.01 7.82
N LYS A 57 14.40 -15.04 7.72
CA LYS A 57 14.64 -16.17 6.81
C LYS A 57 14.28 -15.83 5.36
N LEU A 58 13.43 -14.83 5.16
CA LEU A 58 13.06 -14.41 3.81
C LEU A 58 14.22 -13.69 3.14
N GLN A 59 14.44 -13.98 1.85
CA GLN A 59 15.26 -13.13 1.00
C GLN A 59 14.70 -11.70 1.05
N TYR A 60 15.57 -10.71 1.24
CA TYR A 60 15.15 -9.33 1.21
C TYR A 60 14.62 -8.97 -0.18
N PHE A 61 13.38 -8.53 -0.20
CA PHE A 61 12.69 -7.87 -1.31
C PHE A 61 11.87 -6.73 -0.74
N ASP A 62 11.72 -5.65 -1.47
CA ASP A 62 10.63 -4.72 -1.22
C ASP A 62 9.30 -5.44 -1.38
N VAL A 63 8.26 -4.97 -0.66
CA VAL A 63 6.92 -5.60 -0.72
C VAL A 63 6.40 -5.66 -2.15
N THR A 64 6.58 -4.58 -2.89
CA THR A 64 6.17 -4.46 -4.30
C THR A 64 6.94 -5.42 -5.21
N ASP A 65 8.26 -5.51 -5.06
CA ASP A 65 9.08 -6.44 -5.85
C ASP A 65 8.71 -7.89 -5.57
N ARG A 66 8.44 -8.22 -4.30
CA ARG A 66 7.95 -9.55 -3.92
C ARG A 66 6.55 -9.84 -4.48
N ALA A 67 5.67 -8.84 -4.53
CA ALA A 67 4.36 -8.99 -5.16
C ALA A 67 4.49 -9.38 -6.63
N PHE A 68 5.33 -8.69 -7.40
CA PHE A 68 5.59 -9.05 -8.80
C PHE A 68 6.25 -10.42 -8.95
N TRP A 69 7.19 -10.75 -8.06
CA TRP A 69 7.82 -12.07 -8.06
C TRP A 69 6.77 -13.17 -7.85
N LEU A 70 5.84 -13.00 -6.89
CA LEU A 70 4.76 -13.95 -6.64
C LEU A 70 3.82 -14.07 -7.83
N LEU A 71 3.37 -12.95 -8.41
CA LEU A 71 2.50 -12.96 -9.60
C LEU A 71 3.15 -13.75 -10.74
N ASN A 72 4.43 -13.49 -11.01
CA ASN A 72 5.19 -14.21 -12.03
C ASN A 72 5.36 -15.69 -11.70
N GLN A 73 5.62 -16.03 -10.42
CA GLN A 73 5.80 -17.41 -9.97
C GLN A 73 4.55 -18.27 -10.22
N TYR A 74 3.36 -17.68 -10.06
CA TYR A 74 2.08 -18.34 -10.30
C TYR A 74 1.55 -18.13 -11.72
N GLY A 75 2.30 -17.52 -12.62
CA GLY A 75 1.91 -17.28 -14.01
C GLY A 75 0.73 -16.32 -14.17
N ILE A 76 0.48 -15.48 -13.19
CA ILE A 76 -0.59 -14.48 -13.21
C ILE A 76 -0.14 -13.31 -14.08
N LYS A 77 -0.89 -13.07 -15.15
CA LYS A 77 -0.63 -11.96 -16.08
C LYS A 77 -1.35 -10.71 -15.60
N TYR A 78 -0.75 -9.58 -15.86
CA TYR A 78 -1.30 -8.27 -15.52
C TYR A 78 -1.03 -7.25 -16.64
N THR A 79 -1.87 -6.23 -16.72
CA THR A 79 -1.74 -5.11 -17.68
C THR A 79 -0.68 -4.11 -17.20
N GLN A 80 -0.28 -3.20 -18.10
CA GLN A 80 0.60 -2.09 -17.71
C GLN A 80 -0.02 -1.18 -16.66
N LYS A 81 -1.34 -0.97 -16.70
CA LYS A 81 -2.05 -0.14 -15.72
C LYS A 81 -2.07 -0.80 -14.34
N GLU A 82 -2.35 -2.10 -14.28
CA GLU A 82 -2.28 -2.89 -13.05
C GLU A 82 -0.86 -2.90 -12.47
N GLN A 83 0.15 -3.06 -13.33
CA GLN A 83 1.55 -2.95 -12.90
C GLN A 83 1.87 -1.59 -12.29
N LEU A 84 1.45 -0.50 -12.94
CA LEU A 84 1.64 0.85 -12.42
C LEU A 84 0.89 1.07 -11.13
N GLY A 85 -0.35 0.54 -11.01
CA GLY A 85 -1.13 0.59 -9.79
C GLY A 85 -0.41 -0.04 -8.61
N ILE A 86 0.05 -1.28 -8.77
CA ILE A 86 0.82 -2.00 -7.76
C ILE A 86 2.14 -1.28 -7.44
N HIS A 87 2.89 -0.89 -8.48
CA HIS A 87 4.21 -0.26 -8.31
C HIS A 87 4.15 1.09 -7.58
N MET A 88 3.10 1.87 -7.82
CA MET A 88 2.97 3.22 -7.28
C MET A 88 2.07 3.31 -6.05
N ALA A 89 1.56 2.20 -5.52
CA ALA A 89 0.64 2.21 -4.38
C ALA A 89 1.19 2.95 -3.15
N ASP A 90 2.48 2.76 -2.84
CA ASP A 90 3.16 3.49 -1.75
C ASP A 90 3.33 5.00 -2.04
N GLY A 91 3.12 5.43 -3.27
CA GLY A 91 3.11 6.82 -3.69
C GLY A 91 4.37 7.59 -3.32
N LEU A 92 4.18 8.73 -2.67
CA LEU A 92 5.27 9.63 -2.25
C LEU A 92 6.09 9.09 -1.07
N TYR A 93 5.64 8.01 -0.42
CA TYR A 93 6.37 7.37 0.68
C TYR A 93 7.53 6.48 0.20
N ASN A 94 7.54 6.11 -1.08
CA ASN A 94 8.62 5.36 -1.70
C ASN A 94 9.42 6.26 -2.66
N ASP A 95 10.71 6.49 -2.38
CA ASP A 95 11.57 7.35 -3.20
C ASP A 95 11.71 6.85 -4.64
N ALA A 96 11.63 5.54 -4.89
CA ALA A 96 11.70 4.98 -6.22
C ALA A 96 10.51 5.37 -7.10
N THR A 97 9.35 5.63 -6.50
CA THR A 97 8.11 5.97 -7.21
C THR A 97 7.81 7.46 -7.25
N LYS A 98 8.47 8.28 -6.43
CA LYS A 98 8.28 9.76 -6.41
C LYS A 98 8.34 10.39 -7.79
N LYS A 99 9.26 9.96 -8.64
CA LYS A 99 9.43 10.50 -10.01
C LYS A 99 8.16 10.41 -10.86
N TYR A 100 7.30 9.43 -10.63
CA TYR A 100 6.04 9.27 -11.36
C TYR A 100 4.97 10.28 -10.92
N PHE A 101 5.06 10.78 -9.68
CA PHE A 101 4.12 11.75 -9.12
C PHE A 101 4.52 13.20 -9.38
N ILE A 102 5.82 13.48 -9.50
CA ILE A 102 6.35 14.87 -9.56
C ILE A 102 6.99 15.22 -10.90
N SER A 103 6.78 14.41 -11.95
CA SER A 103 7.29 14.75 -13.29
C SER A 103 6.49 15.92 -13.89
N TYR A 104 7.20 16.96 -14.30
CA TYR A 104 6.63 18.11 -15.00
C TYR A 104 6.73 17.98 -16.53
N ASN A 105 7.42 16.96 -17.05
CA ASN A 105 7.56 16.71 -18.48
C ASN A 105 6.41 15.80 -18.95
N GLU A 106 5.59 16.30 -19.87
CA GLU A 106 4.42 15.60 -20.40
C GLU A 106 4.77 14.26 -21.06
N ASP A 107 5.97 14.12 -21.63
CA ASP A 107 6.44 12.88 -22.25
C ASP A 107 6.73 11.77 -21.22
N PHE A 108 6.95 12.12 -19.96
CA PHE A 108 7.26 11.21 -18.85
C PHE A 108 6.17 11.12 -17.81
N GLN A 109 4.96 11.55 -18.13
CA GLN A 109 3.81 11.41 -17.25
C GLN A 109 3.15 10.05 -17.40
N VAL A 110 2.66 9.51 -16.28
CA VAL A 110 1.80 8.32 -16.28
C VAL A 110 0.46 8.68 -16.92
N LYS A 111 0.07 7.91 -17.95
CA LYS A 111 -1.13 8.19 -18.76
C LYS A 111 -2.38 7.46 -18.27
N THR A 112 -2.39 7.03 -17.00
CA THR A 112 -3.56 6.41 -16.34
C THR A 112 -3.69 6.96 -14.95
N ASP A 113 -4.91 7.19 -14.50
CA ASP A 113 -5.20 7.71 -13.15
C ASP A 113 -5.29 6.61 -12.10
N LEU A 114 -5.27 5.32 -12.52
CA LEU A 114 -5.37 4.17 -11.62
C LEU A 114 -4.40 4.23 -10.44
N PRO A 115 -3.07 4.43 -10.63
CA PRO A 115 -2.14 4.42 -9.50
C PRO A 115 -2.36 5.59 -8.54
N TYR A 116 -2.79 6.74 -9.02
CA TYR A 116 -3.10 7.90 -8.17
C TYR A 116 -4.33 7.63 -7.32
N ILE A 117 -5.40 7.09 -7.93
CA ILE A 117 -6.64 6.76 -7.23
C ILE A 117 -6.38 5.65 -6.20
N LEU A 118 -5.63 4.61 -6.55
CA LEU A 118 -5.28 3.54 -5.63
C LEU A 118 -4.47 4.08 -4.44
N HIS A 119 -3.42 4.86 -4.69
CA HIS A 119 -2.61 5.46 -3.62
C HIS A 119 -3.44 6.31 -2.65
N TRP A 120 -4.34 7.17 -3.18
CA TRP A 120 -5.19 7.99 -2.33
C TRP A 120 -6.22 7.17 -1.56
N ALA A 121 -6.77 6.12 -2.17
CA ALA A 121 -7.71 5.22 -1.52
C ALA A 121 -7.05 4.43 -0.39
N ASP A 122 -5.87 3.87 -0.61
CA ASP A 122 -5.08 3.14 0.38
C ASP A 122 -4.70 4.05 1.56
N HIS A 123 -4.17 5.23 1.27
CA HIS A 123 -3.85 6.22 2.31
C HIS A 123 -5.09 6.61 3.13
N MET A 124 -6.24 6.83 2.47
CA MET A 124 -7.48 7.17 3.16
C MET A 124 -7.97 6.03 4.05
N SER A 125 -7.90 4.77 3.58
CA SER A 125 -8.27 3.58 4.35
C SER A 125 -7.43 3.50 5.63
N THR A 126 -6.13 3.66 5.53
CA THR A 126 -5.22 3.71 6.70
C THR A 126 -5.63 4.79 7.70
N ARG A 127 -6.05 5.98 7.22
CA ARG A 127 -6.51 7.08 8.11
C ARG A 127 -7.82 6.75 8.80
N ILE A 128 -8.75 6.09 8.10
CA ILE A 128 -10.05 5.66 8.65
C ILE A 128 -9.83 4.60 9.73
N GLU A 129 -9.06 3.55 9.43
CA GLU A 129 -8.73 2.48 10.39
C GLU A 129 -8.04 3.01 11.64
N ASN A 130 -7.08 3.93 11.48
CA ASN A 130 -6.43 4.59 12.60
C ASN A 130 -7.43 5.37 13.47
N SER A 131 -8.38 6.05 12.83
CA SER A 131 -9.44 6.79 13.55
C SER A 131 -10.37 5.85 14.32
N GLU A 132 -10.73 4.72 13.73
CA GLU A 132 -11.55 3.69 14.40
C GLU A 132 -10.79 3.06 15.58
N TYR A 133 -9.51 2.74 15.40
CA TYR A 133 -8.66 2.22 16.47
C TYR A 133 -8.57 3.21 17.64
N ARG A 134 -8.34 4.49 17.38
CA ARG A 134 -8.27 5.52 18.41
C ARG A 134 -9.59 5.67 19.17
N LYS A 135 -10.73 5.60 18.47
CA LYS A 135 -12.05 5.60 19.13
C LYS A 135 -12.22 4.39 20.02
N SER A 136 -11.88 3.19 19.54
CA SER A 136 -12.05 1.94 20.32
C SER A 136 -11.14 1.87 21.56
N THR A 137 -10.02 2.59 21.55
CA THR A 137 -9.05 2.61 22.66
C THR A 137 -9.21 3.81 23.59
N GLY A 138 -10.22 4.67 23.39
CA GLY A 138 -10.45 5.86 24.21
C GLY A 138 -9.41 6.98 24.03
N MET A 139 -8.55 6.89 23.00
CA MET A 139 -7.52 7.90 22.73
C MET A 139 -8.09 9.27 22.32
N TYR A 140 -9.36 9.34 21.89
CA TYR A 140 -10.01 10.60 21.55
C TYR A 140 -10.60 11.33 22.74
N ASP A 141 -10.90 10.65 23.84
CA ASP A 141 -11.51 11.27 25.03
C ASP A 141 -10.58 12.27 25.71
N ASN A 142 -9.25 12.14 25.46
CA ASN A 142 -8.24 13.06 25.99
C ASN A 142 -7.94 14.27 25.09
N ILE A 143 -8.52 14.35 23.89
CA ILE A 143 -8.22 15.44 22.93
C ILE A 143 -9.29 16.54 23.00
N SER A 144 -10.51 16.21 23.37
CA SER A 144 -11.63 17.17 23.45
C SER A 144 -11.55 18.16 24.61
N GLU A 145 -10.65 17.96 25.57
CA GLU A 145 -10.48 18.88 26.71
C GLU A 145 -9.40 19.98 26.49
N ASN A 146 -8.72 19.97 25.33
CA ASN A 146 -7.60 20.88 25.05
C ASN A 146 -7.80 21.81 23.82
N PHE A 147 -9.05 21.93 23.32
CA PHE A 147 -9.39 22.88 22.26
C PHE A 147 -10.57 23.76 22.65
#